data_af48d1bf7f9927d7435622ba2ad2a6fe
#
_entry.id   af48d1bf7f9927d7435622ba2ad2a6fe
#
_cell.length_a   1.000
_cell.length_b   1.000
_cell.length_c   1.000
_cell.angle_alpha   90.00
_cell.angle_beta   90.00
_cell.angle_gamma   90.00
#
_symmetry.space_group_name_H-M   'P 1'
#
loop_
_entity.id
_entity.type
_entity.pdbx_description
1 polymer ?
#
loop_
_entity_poly.entity_id
_entity_poly.type
_entity_poly.pdbx_seq_one_letter_code
_entity_poly.pdbx_strand_id
1 'polypeptide(L)'
;PAVRRTALRIADGRLAEVGDKVKLAYRQNVVSAVLAERASKPVVVVALGDSITEGATATRGSNGDWPALLSARLQQACPDQVVVVNAGISGNKVMDHGRSHSALARLDRDVIALPNVDRVILFEGINDIRHDGGTPPVAGRNAEDMVLGYRQIAERLHSNGIRPIAATITPFGGSDRYEPIAAAN
;
A
#
# COMPACT_ATOMS: atom_id res chain seq x y z
N PRO A 1 9.26 -11.61 32.40
CA PRO A 1 8.01 -11.54 31.68
C PRO A 1 8.24 -10.74 30.39
N ALA A 2 8.24 -11.44 29.24
CA ALA A 2 8.45 -10.81 27.95
C ALA A 2 7.24 -9.93 27.63
N VAL A 3 7.46 -8.64 27.47
CA VAL A 3 6.45 -7.71 26.98
C VAL A 3 6.23 -8.02 25.50
N ARG A 4 5.11 -8.64 25.18
CA ARG A 4 4.69 -8.81 23.79
C ARG A 4 4.16 -7.49 23.26
N ARG A 5 4.85 -6.94 22.28
CA ARG A 5 4.37 -5.77 21.54
C ARG A 5 4.00 -6.25 20.14
N THR A 6 2.76 -6.05 19.76
CA THR A 6 2.23 -6.44 18.45
C THR A 6 2.12 -5.19 17.58
N ALA A 7 2.53 -5.29 16.31
CA ALA A 7 2.25 -4.22 15.37
C ALA A 7 0.74 -4.11 15.19
N LEU A 8 0.15 -3.00 15.62
CA LEU A 8 -1.25 -2.71 15.41
C LEU A 8 -1.40 -2.02 14.06
N ARG A 9 -2.27 -2.56 13.23
CA ARG A 9 -2.67 -1.92 12.00
C ARG A 9 -3.61 -0.75 12.31
N ILE A 10 -3.30 0.43 11.79
CA ILE A 10 -4.24 1.54 11.71
C ILE A 10 -4.77 1.57 10.28
N ALA A 11 -5.89 0.90 10.05
CA ALA A 11 -6.68 1.10 8.86
C ALA A 11 -7.85 2.01 9.22
N ASP A 12 -8.14 3.00 8.42
CA ASP A 12 -9.29 3.90 8.55
C ASP A 12 -9.38 4.69 9.87
N GLY A 13 -8.25 5.00 10.52
CA GLY A 13 -8.28 5.77 11.75
C GLY A 13 -8.92 5.03 12.95
N ARG A 14 -8.98 3.70 12.89
CA ARG A 14 -9.45 2.88 14.01
C ARG A 14 -8.30 2.11 14.61
N LEU A 15 -8.12 2.29 15.92
CA LEU A 15 -7.44 1.32 16.78
C LEU A 15 -8.35 0.10 16.88
N ALA A 16 -7.96 -1.03 16.29
CA ALA A 16 -8.63 -2.30 16.55
C ALA A 16 -8.28 -2.73 17.97
N GLU A 17 -9.30 -2.81 18.80
CA GLU A 17 -9.35 -3.36 20.16
C GLU A 17 -8.47 -2.72 21.23
N VAL A 18 -8.91 -1.59 21.73
CA VAL A 18 -9.04 -1.39 23.18
C VAL A 18 -10.52 -1.08 23.39
N GLY A 19 -11.22 -1.87 24.19
CA GLY A 19 -12.63 -1.71 24.44
C GLY A 19 -12.98 -0.29 24.85
N ASP A 20 -14.01 0.22 24.19
CA ASP A 20 -14.69 1.49 24.30
C ASP A 20 -14.37 2.56 23.25
N LYS A 21 -15.33 2.67 22.35
CA LYS A 21 -15.84 3.82 21.59
C LYS A 21 -14.96 5.07 21.50
N VAL A 22 -13.87 5.02 20.78
CA VAL A 22 -13.26 6.23 20.23
C VAL A 22 -13.75 6.40 18.79
N LYS A 23 -14.71 7.30 18.58
CA LYS A 23 -15.03 7.83 17.25
C LYS A 23 -13.88 8.76 16.84
N LEU A 24 -12.87 8.24 16.16
CA LEU A 24 -11.89 9.09 15.48
C LEU A 24 -12.52 9.67 14.22
N ALA A 25 -12.49 10.98 14.13
CA ALA A 25 -12.93 11.68 12.93
C ALA A 25 -12.07 11.28 11.72
N TYR A 26 -12.68 11.12 10.58
CA TYR A 26 -12.21 10.52 9.33
C TYR A 26 -10.92 11.09 8.70
N ARG A 27 -10.21 12.04 9.32
CA ARG A 27 -9.12 12.80 8.68
C ARG A 27 -7.92 13.17 9.54
N GLN A 28 -7.75 12.60 10.73
CA GLN A 28 -6.60 12.95 11.59
C GLN A 28 -6.00 11.71 12.22
N ASN A 29 -5.30 10.90 11.41
CA ASN A 29 -4.47 9.85 11.95
C ASN A 29 -3.13 10.46 12.39
N VAL A 30 -2.96 10.67 13.68
CA VAL A 30 -1.70 11.15 14.27
C VAL A 30 -0.72 10.01 14.57
N VAL A 31 -1.16 8.76 14.47
CA VAL A 31 -0.33 7.58 14.69
C VAL A 31 -0.04 6.92 13.35
N SER A 32 1.22 6.92 12.92
CA SER A 32 1.66 6.33 11.66
C SER A 32 2.12 4.88 11.81
N ALA A 33 2.62 4.50 13.00
CA ALA A 33 3.06 3.14 13.29
C ALA A 33 3.03 2.86 14.78
N VAL A 34 2.83 1.59 15.13
CA VAL A 34 3.04 1.05 16.47
C VAL A 34 4.14 0.01 16.37
N LEU A 35 5.23 0.21 17.10
CA LEU A 35 6.36 -0.69 17.14
C LEU A 35 6.26 -1.62 18.34
N ALA A 36 6.68 -2.86 18.16
CA ALA A 36 6.67 -3.87 19.19
C ALA A 36 8.02 -4.56 19.32
N GLU A 37 8.51 -4.75 20.54
CA GLU A 37 9.64 -5.64 20.81
C GLU A 37 9.21 -7.09 20.75
N ARG A 38 9.99 -7.92 20.08
CA ARG A 38 9.78 -9.37 19.99
C ARG A 38 11.04 -10.12 20.40
N ALA A 39 10.86 -11.34 20.90
CA ALA A 39 11.97 -12.24 21.21
C ALA A 39 12.75 -12.68 19.98
N SER A 40 12.11 -12.72 18.81
CA SER A 40 12.72 -13.04 17.52
C SER A 40 12.40 -11.95 16.49
N LYS A 41 13.32 -11.73 15.56
CA LYS A 41 13.12 -10.80 14.45
C LYS A 41 12.16 -11.43 13.42
N PRO A 42 10.94 -10.89 13.24
CA PRO A 42 10.04 -11.37 12.20
C PRO A 42 10.47 -10.85 10.83
N VAL A 43 10.05 -11.53 9.77
CA VAL A 43 10.06 -10.97 8.40
C VAL A 43 8.98 -9.90 8.33
N VAL A 44 9.35 -8.67 8.00
CA VAL A 44 8.41 -7.56 7.81
C VAL A 44 8.14 -7.37 6.32
N VAL A 45 6.88 -7.49 5.94
CA VAL A 45 6.38 -7.32 4.58
C VAL A 45 5.52 -6.06 4.53
N VAL A 46 5.86 -5.10 3.69
CA VAL A 46 5.03 -3.91 3.45
C VAL A 46 4.24 -4.11 2.16
N ALA A 47 2.93 -3.97 2.24
CA ALA A 47 2.03 -3.92 1.09
C ALA A 47 1.89 -2.45 0.66
N LEU A 48 2.66 -2.04 -0.36
CA LEU A 48 2.62 -0.69 -0.92
C LEU A 48 1.69 -0.67 -2.12
N GLY A 49 0.69 0.23 -2.11
CA GLY A 49 -0.30 0.27 -3.18
C GLY A 49 -1.36 1.36 -3.02
N ASP A 50 -2.37 1.27 -3.86
CA ASP A 50 -3.50 2.19 -3.95
C ASP A 50 -4.73 1.72 -3.15
N SER A 51 -5.93 2.09 -3.63
CA SER A 51 -7.22 1.72 -3.02
C SER A 51 -7.45 0.20 -2.95
N ILE A 52 -6.89 -0.56 -3.87
CA ILE A 52 -7.01 -2.03 -3.87
C ILE A 52 -6.23 -2.60 -2.67
N THR A 53 -5.07 -2.05 -2.41
CA THR A 53 -4.23 -2.44 -1.26
C THR A 53 -4.80 -1.89 0.05
N GLU A 54 -5.27 -0.63 0.06
CA GLU A 54 -5.93 -0.04 1.23
C GLU A 54 -7.17 -0.84 1.67
N GLY A 55 -7.88 -1.44 0.70
CA GLY A 55 -9.11 -2.17 0.93
C GLY A 55 -10.36 -1.28 0.90
N ALA A 56 -10.38 -0.27 0.02
CA ALA A 56 -11.45 0.73 -0.07
C ALA A 56 -12.85 0.14 -0.29
N THR A 57 -12.96 -1.03 -0.92
CA THR A 57 -14.23 -1.75 -1.16
C THR A 57 -14.50 -2.87 -0.16
N ALA A 58 -13.56 -3.14 0.73
CA ALA A 58 -13.77 -4.14 1.78
C ALA A 58 -14.76 -3.62 2.84
N THR A 59 -15.53 -4.52 3.40
CA THR A 59 -16.43 -4.18 4.52
C THR A 59 -15.61 -3.62 5.69
N ARG A 60 -15.98 -2.46 6.17
CA ARG A 60 -15.28 -1.81 7.29
C ARG A 60 -15.16 -2.73 8.50
N GLY A 61 -13.95 -2.85 9.01
CA GLY A 61 -13.67 -3.64 10.21
C GLY A 61 -13.69 -5.14 10.00
N SER A 62 -13.87 -5.62 8.75
CA SER A 62 -13.85 -7.07 8.46
C SER A 62 -12.45 -7.65 8.29
N ASN A 63 -11.42 -6.80 8.20
CA ASN A 63 -10.07 -7.21 7.75
C ASN A 63 -10.11 -7.98 6.41
N GLY A 64 -11.04 -7.60 5.52
CA GLY A 64 -11.26 -8.26 4.24
C GLY A 64 -10.38 -7.76 3.10
N ASP A 65 -9.46 -6.84 3.36
CA ASP A 65 -8.46 -6.42 2.38
C ASP A 65 -7.37 -7.49 2.21
N TRP A 66 -6.75 -7.52 1.03
CA TRP A 66 -5.77 -8.56 0.72
C TRP A 66 -4.54 -8.58 1.66
N PRO A 67 -3.99 -7.45 2.15
CA PRO A 67 -2.92 -7.50 3.14
C PRO A 67 -3.32 -8.14 4.46
N ALA A 68 -4.55 -7.90 4.93
CA ALA A 68 -5.05 -8.53 6.15
C ALA A 68 -5.26 -10.04 5.95
N LEU A 69 -5.81 -10.46 4.79
CA LEU A 69 -5.98 -11.87 4.46
C LEU A 69 -4.63 -12.57 4.30
N LEU A 70 -3.63 -11.91 3.69
CA LEU A 70 -2.26 -12.40 3.63
C LEU A 70 -1.67 -12.57 5.02
N SER A 71 -1.83 -11.57 5.88
CA SER A 71 -1.38 -11.63 7.27
C SER A 71 -1.98 -12.83 8.00
N ALA A 72 -3.29 -13.02 7.89
CA ALA A 72 -3.98 -14.15 8.52
C ALA A 72 -3.44 -15.52 8.05
N ARG A 73 -3.23 -15.68 6.73
CA ARG A 73 -2.67 -16.91 6.15
C ARG A 73 -1.23 -17.17 6.62
N LEU A 74 -0.41 -16.12 6.67
CA LEU A 74 0.97 -16.24 7.13
C LEU A 74 1.05 -16.54 8.63
N GLN A 75 0.14 -15.99 9.43
CA GLN A 75 0.06 -16.34 10.85
C GLN A 75 -0.35 -17.79 11.08
N GLN A 76 -1.17 -18.37 10.21
CA GLN A 76 -1.51 -19.81 10.28
C GLN A 76 -0.33 -20.69 9.86
N ALA A 77 0.38 -20.31 8.80
CA ALA A 77 1.49 -21.11 8.25
C ALA A 77 2.79 -20.96 9.05
N CYS A 78 3.09 -19.76 9.52
CA CYS A 78 4.32 -19.39 10.20
C CYS A 78 4.00 -18.46 11.39
N PRO A 79 3.45 -19.00 12.49
CA PRO A 79 3.03 -18.18 13.62
C PRO A 79 4.16 -17.30 14.14
N ASP A 80 3.86 -16.02 14.36
CA ASP A 80 4.78 -15.00 14.89
C ASP A 80 6.06 -14.72 14.07
N GLN A 81 6.21 -15.31 12.88
CA GLN A 81 7.42 -15.15 12.06
C GLN A 81 7.30 -14.05 11.01
N VAL A 82 6.09 -13.63 10.66
CA VAL A 82 5.85 -12.63 9.61
C VAL A 82 4.92 -11.54 10.11
N VAL A 83 5.21 -10.29 9.74
CA VAL A 83 4.34 -9.12 9.96
C VAL A 83 4.00 -8.51 8.60
N VAL A 84 2.74 -8.27 8.32
CA VAL A 84 2.28 -7.56 7.13
C VAL A 84 1.81 -6.17 7.52
N VAL A 85 2.39 -5.15 6.89
CA VAL A 85 2.00 -3.74 7.06
C VAL A 85 1.29 -3.27 5.81
N ASN A 86 0.08 -2.76 5.94
CA ASN A 86 -0.67 -2.18 4.82
C ASN A 86 -0.31 -0.70 4.68
N ALA A 87 0.33 -0.34 3.57
CA ALA A 87 0.67 1.01 3.15
C ALA A 87 -0.09 1.42 1.88
N GLY A 88 -1.31 0.91 1.71
CA GLY A 88 -2.24 1.31 0.64
C GLY A 88 -2.85 2.68 0.92
N ILE A 89 -3.02 3.49 -0.13
CA ILE A 89 -3.68 4.80 -0.09
C ILE A 89 -4.60 4.94 -1.30
N SER A 90 -5.89 5.20 -1.08
CA SER A 90 -6.86 5.39 -2.15
C SER A 90 -6.47 6.47 -3.15
N GLY A 91 -6.48 6.11 -4.43
CA GLY A 91 -6.13 7.02 -5.53
C GLY A 91 -4.64 7.31 -5.64
N ASN A 92 -3.79 6.58 -4.92
CA ASN A 92 -2.34 6.73 -5.02
C ASN A 92 -1.84 6.37 -6.42
N LYS A 93 -0.73 6.97 -6.79
CA LYS A 93 -0.03 6.78 -8.06
C LYS A 93 1.43 6.50 -7.81
N VAL A 94 2.09 5.85 -8.76
CA VAL A 94 3.52 5.57 -8.70
C VAL A 94 4.34 6.86 -8.78
N MET A 95 4.04 7.71 -9.76
CA MET A 95 4.88 8.84 -10.14
C MET A 95 4.26 10.19 -9.81
N ASP A 96 2.97 10.34 -9.99
CA ASP A 96 2.30 11.63 -9.85
C ASP A 96 1.70 11.84 -8.46
N HIS A 97 1.75 13.06 -7.99
CA HIS A 97 0.96 13.47 -6.83
C HIS A 97 -0.52 13.53 -7.24
N GLY A 98 -1.37 13.01 -6.39
CA GLY A 98 -2.81 13.06 -6.53
C GLY A 98 -3.44 13.48 -5.22
N ARG A 99 -4.32 12.65 -4.67
CA ARG A 99 -4.88 12.86 -3.32
C ARG A 99 -3.83 12.73 -2.21
N SER A 100 -2.70 12.10 -2.52
CA SER A 100 -1.56 11.90 -1.63
C SER A 100 -0.26 12.05 -2.41
N HIS A 101 0.87 12.05 -1.70
CA HIS A 101 2.18 11.93 -2.33
C HIS A 101 2.28 10.62 -3.12
N SER A 102 2.95 10.66 -4.28
CA SER A 102 3.20 9.46 -5.10
C SER A 102 3.95 8.37 -4.30
N ALA A 103 3.84 7.11 -4.75
CA ALA A 103 4.57 6.00 -4.13
C ALA A 103 6.07 6.27 -4.09
N LEU A 104 6.65 6.83 -5.14
CA LEU A 104 8.05 7.28 -5.18
C LEU A 104 8.39 8.31 -4.10
N ALA A 105 7.51 9.29 -3.88
CA ALA A 105 7.76 10.37 -2.92
C ALA A 105 7.56 9.94 -1.46
N ARG A 106 6.68 8.95 -1.22
CA ARG A 106 6.39 8.44 0.13
C ARG A 106 7.18 7.19 0.52
N LEU A 107 8.01 6.66 -0.39
CA LEU A 107 8.71 5.40 -0.19
C LEU A 107 9.59 5.40 1.05
N ASP A 108 10.33 6.50 1.30
CA ASP A 108 11.19 6.61 2.47
C ASP A 108 10.37 6.60 3.76
N ARG A 109 9.32 7.41 3.82
CA ARG A 109 8.48 7.55 5.01
C ARG A 109 7.68 6.28 5.33
N ASP A 110 7.05 5.69 4.30
CA ASP A 110 6.04 4.64 4.50
C ASP A 110 6.63 3.23 4.45
N VAL A 111 7.88 3.10 3.97
CA VAL A 111 8.55 1.81 3.80
C VAL A 111 9.94 1.81 4.43
N ILE A 112 10.87 2.63 3.91
CA ILE A 112 12.30 2.51 4.24
C ILE A 112 12.57 2.91 5.71
N ALA A 113 11.85 3.90 6.22
CA ALA A 113 11.96 4.33 7.62
C ALA A 113 11.34 3.36 8.63
N LEU A 114 10.56 2.39 8.17
CA LEU A 114 10.04 1.35 9.07
C LEU A 114 11.16 0.38 9.46
N PRO A 115 11.22 -0.03 10.74
CA PRO A 115 12.28 -0.92 11.19
C PRO A 115 12.10 -2.33 10.62
N ASN A 116 13.22 -2.91 10.21
CA ASN A 116 13.32 -4.31 9.82
C ASN A 116 12.44 -4.74 8.64
N VAL A 117 12.17 -3.87 7.69
CA VAL A 117 11.48 -4.24 6.46
C VAL A 117 12.37 -5.17 5.64
N ASP A 118 11.84 -6.34 5.30
CA ASP A 118 12.54 -7.34 4.49
C ASP A 118 12.03 -7.36 3.04
N ARG A 119 10.73 -7.14 2.86
CA ARG A 119 10.06 -7.22 1.57
C ARG A 119 9.00 -6.14 1.40
N VAL A 120 8.82 -5.74 0.15
CA VAL A 120 7.71 -4.88 -0.28
C VAL A 120 6.93 -5.61 -1.37
N ILE A 121 5.64 -5.76 -1.20
CA ILE A 121 4.73 -6.12 -2.29
C ILE A 121 4.22 -4.83 -2.88
N LEU A 122 4.64 -4.51 -4.11
CA LEU A 122 4.22 -3.33 -4.86
C LEU A 122 3.02 -3.71 -5.74
N PHE A 123 1.85 -3.20 -5.36
CA PHE A 123 0.61 -3.36 -6.11
C PHE A 123 -0.01 -1.99 -6.33
N GLU A 124 0.50 -1.28 -7.32
CA GLU A 124 0.24 0.13 -7.60
C GLU A 124 0.24 0.34 -9.12
N GLY A 125 -0.31 1.45 -9.62
CA GLY A 125 -0.13 1.92 -10.98
C GLY A 125 -1.42 2.03 -11.81
N ILE A 126 -2.52 1.42 -11.37
CA ILE A 126 -3.79 1.52 -12.11
C ILE A 126 -4.29 2.96 -12.21
N ASN A 127 -3.98 3.79 -11.21
CA ASN A 127 -4.35 5.21 -11.21
C ASN A 127 -3.43 6.07 -12.07
N ASP A 128 -2.23 5.60 -12.41
CA ASP A 128 -1.30 6.31 -13.29
C ASP A 128 -1.73 6.19 -14.76
N ILE A 129 -2.19 5.00 -15.18
CA ILE A 129 -2.54 4.70 -16.56
C ILE A 129 -3.92 5.20 -16.99
N ARG A 130 -4.81 5.50 -16.04
CA ARG A 130 -6.12 6.06 -16.37
C ARG A 130 -6.01 7.54 -16.76
N HIS A 131 -6.86 8.01 -17.67
CA HIS A 131 -7.01 9.43 -17.93
C HIS A 131 -7.70 10.13 -16.73
N ASP A 132 -7.54 11.45 -16.63
CA ASP A 132 -8.05 12.26 -15.51
C ASP A 132 -9.59 12.39 -15.47
N GLY A 133 -10.25 12.12 -16.59
CA GLY A 133 -11.71 12.28 -16.76
C GLY A 133 -12.15 13.72 -17.00
N GLY A 134 -11.23 14.62 -17.32
CA GLY A 134 -11.52 15.99 -17.71
C GLY A 134 -12.14 16.11 -19.12
N THR A 135 -12.38 17.32 -19.56
CA THR A 135 -12.92 17.59 -20.92
C THR A 135 -12.11 18.71 -21.56
N PRO A 136 -11.21 18.40 -22.51
CA PRO A 136 -10.82 17.07 -22.94
C PRO A 136 -10.04 16.32 -21.85
N PRO A 137 -10.09 14.98 -21.85
CA PRO A 137 -9.36 14.19 -20.86
C PRO A 137 -7.85 14.24 -21.12
N VAL A 138 -7.07 14.29 -20.04
CA VAL A 138 -5.61 14.16 -20.11
C VAL A 138 -5.23 12.68 -19.97
N ALA A 139 -4.40 12.20 -20.90
CA ALA A 139 -3.95 10.81 -20.90
C ALA A 139 -3.23 10.45 -19.60
N GLY A 140 -3.40 9.19 -19.16
CA GLY A 140 -2.57 8.60 -18.13
C GLY A 140 -1.14 8.34 -18.61
N ARG A 141 -0.32 7.81 -17.72
CA ARG A 141 1.06 7.43 -18.03
C ARG A 141 1.11 6.26 -19.00
N ASN A 142 2.05 6.27 -19.91
CA ASN A 142 2.33 5.17 -20.82
C ASN A 142 3.14 4.06 -20.12
N ALA A 143 3.31 2.94 -20.80
CA ALA A 143 4.02 1.78 -20.26
C ALA A 143 5.51 2.07 -19.96
N GLU A 144 6.16 2.88 -20.77
CA GLU A 144 7.57 3.23 -20.60
C GLU A 144 7.79 4.05 -19.33
N ASP A 145 6.97 5.06 -19.11
CA ASP A 145 6.97 5.85 -17.87
C ASP A 145 6.77 4.94 -16.65
N MET A 146 5.80 4.02 -16.72
CA MET A 146 5.51 3.10 -15.62
C MET A 146 6.69 2.18 -15.32
N VAL A 147 7.36 1.66 -16.34
CA VAL A 147 8.58 0.84 -16.17
C VAL A 147 9.68 1.64 -15.48
N LEU A 148 9.88 2.90 -15.86
CA LEU A 148 10.84 3.77 -15.20
C LEU A 148 10.51 4.01 -13.72
N GLY A 149 9.24 4.27 -13.40
CA GLY A 149 8.78 4.45 -12.03
C GLY A 149 8.99 3.21 -11.17
N TYR A 150 8.62 2.04 -11.68
CA TYR A 150 8.84 0.77 -10.97
C TYR A 150 10.32 0.45 -10.77
N ARG A 151 11.15 0.73 -11.77
CA ARG A 151 12.61 0.54 -11.67
C ARG A 151 13.19 1.41 -10.57
N GLN A 152 12.82 2.69 -10.50
CA GLN A 152 13.29 3.58 -9.43
C GLN A 152 12.88 3.07 -8.04
N ILE A 153 11.64 2.61 -7.87
CA ILE A 153 11.20 2.01 -6.60
C ILE A 153 12.06 0.78 -6.27
N ALA A 154 12.24 -0.13 -7.22
CA ALA A 154 12.99 -1.37 -7.02
C ALA A 154 14.46 -1.09 -6.66
N GLU A 155 15.12 -0.18 -7.35
CA GLU A 155 16.50 0.22 -7.09
C GLU A 155 16.67 0.84 -5.69
N ARG A 156 15.76 1.73 -5.30
CA ARG A 156 15.78 2.32 -3.95
C ARG A 156 15.55 1.28 -2.86
N LEU A 157 14.64 0.34 -3.07
CA LEU A 157 14.42 -0.77 -2.13
C LEU A 157 15.65 -1.66 -2.02
N HIS A 158 16.23 -2.08 -3.14
CA HIS A 158 17.45 -2.89 -3.17
C HIS A 158 18.63 -2.20 -2.48
N SER A 159 18.82 -0.90 -2.71
CA SER A 159 19.87 -0.11 -2.05
C SER A 159 19.72 -0.04 -0.52
N ASN A 160 18.52 -0.32 -0.01
CA ASN A 160 18.23 -0.42 1.43
C ASN A 160 18.12 -1.88 1.93
N GLY A 161 18.54 -2.86 1.12
CA GLY A 161 18.48 -4.28 1.48
C GLY A 161 17.07 -4.87 1.49
N ILE A 162 16.08 -4.17 0.92
CA ILE A 162 14.68 -4.58 0.88
C ILE A 162 14.39 -5.25 -0.46
N ARG A 163 13.74 -6.41 -0.44
CA ARG A 163 13.37 -7.15 -1.65
C ARG A 163 12.01 -6.70 -2.18
N PRO A 164 11.92 -6.10 -3.39
CA PRO A 164 10.65 -5.84 -4.04
C PRO A 164 10.01 -7.11 -4.63
N ILE A 165 8.70 -7.18 -4.58
CA ILE A 165 7.84 -8.17 -5.21
C ILE A 165 6.77 -7.38 -5.96
N ALA A 166 6.77 -7.41 -7.29
CA ALA A 166 5.78 -6.71 -8.08
C ALA A 166 4.54 -7.58 -8.30
N ALA A 167 3.37 -7.02 -8.11
CA ALA A 167 2.10 -7.59 -8.55
C ALA A 167 1.68 -6.95 -9.87
N THR A 168 1.10 -7.73 -10.76
CA THR A 168 0.55 -7.23 -12.03
C THR A 168 -0.69 -6.39 -11.77
N ILE A 169 -0.88 -5.32 -12.57
CA ILE A 169 -2.10 -4.53 -12.56
C ILE A 169 -3.28 -5.43 -12.93
N THR A 170 -4.39 -5.28 -12.21
CA THR A 170 -5.63 -6.03 -12.48
C THR A 170 -6.20 -5.68 -13.85
N PRO A 171 -6.86 -6.61 -14.56
CA PRO A 171 -7.58 -6.30 -15.78
C PRO A 171 -8.61 -5.19 -15.54
N PHE A 172 -8.70 -4.25 -16.47
CA PHE A 172 -9.58 -3.08 -16.39
C PHE A 172 -10.36 -2.84 -17.70
N GLY A 173 -10.40 -3.81 -18.59
CA GLY A 173 -11.18 -3.75 -19.84
C GLY A 173 -12.64 -3.42 -19.59
N GLY A 174 -13.22 -2.61 -20.47
CA GLY A 174 -14.61 -2.16 -20.36
C GLY A 174 -14.84 -0.95 -19.45
N SER A 175 -13.79 -0.37 -18.88
CA SER A 175 -13.88 0.89 -18.18
C SER A 175 -13.54 2.05 -19.12
N ASP A 176 -14.44 3.03 -19.24
CA ASP A 176 -14.27 4.24 -20.05
C ASP A 176 -13.02 5.05 -19.67
N ARG A 177 -12.59 4.96 -18.43
CA ARG A 177 -11.41 5.67 -17.91
C ARG A 177 -10.08 5.10 -18.37
N TYR A 178 -10.09 3.91 -18.94
CA TYR A 178 -8.89 3.19 -19.37
C TYR A 178 -8.91 2.92 -20.89
N GLU A 179 -9.95 3.39 -21.57
CA GLU A 179 -9.95 3.35 -23.04
C GLU A 179 -8.81 4.22 -23.57
N PRO A 180 -8.12 3.77 -24.63
CA PRO A 180 -7.12 4.59 -25.29
C PRO A 180 -7.75 5.93 -25.67
N ILE A 181 -7.17 7.04 -25.23
CA ILE A 181 -7.54 8.34 -25.78
C ILE A 181 -7.15 8.27 -27.24
N ALA A 182 -8.16 8.31 -28.13
CA ALA A 182 -7.90 8.37 -29.54
C ALA A 182 -6.88 9.49 -29.78
N ALA A 183 -5.76 9.15 -30.37
CA ALA A 183 -4.76 10.15 -30.73
C ALA A 183 -5.52 11.20 -31.54
N ALA A 184 -5.55 12.44 -31.04
CA ALA A 184 -6.07 13.55 -31.80
C ALA A 184 -5.19 13.67 -33.05
N ASN A 185 -5.73 13.22 -34.19
CA ASN A 185 -5.11 13.35 -35.50
C ASN A 185 -5.01 14.82 -35.89
#